data_831fb30e9ccdb5c0c6c375928f61239f
#
_entry.id   831fb30e9ccdb5c0c6c375928f61239f
#
_cell.length_a   1.000
_cell.length_b   1.000
_cell.length_c   1.000
_cell.angle_alpha   90.00
_cell.angle_beta   90.00
_cell.angle_gamma   90.00
#
_symmetry.space_group_name_H-M   'P 1'
#
loop_
_entity.id
_entity.type
_entity.pdbx_description
1 polymer ?
#
loop_
_entity_poly.entity_id
_entity_poly.type
_entity_poly.pdbx_seq_one_letter_code
_entity_poly.pdbx_strand_id
1 'polypeptide(L)'
;MTTTHESATENTAPLGYDTTSHAPSRARSTPPPHPTGQPQTGQSATSRVTPPMPDGVREGLADVVANRRDIRSGFTMDPIDDEVLLRVLSAAHQAPSVGFSQPWDFVLLHDLDVRTRVQALAAAQREAFAASLPGGRARSFDGLKVEAILSTPLNIVVTCDPTRGGPYTLGRHADPRMAPFSVACAVENLWLAARAEGLGIGWVSFFDPDELRAELGLPAHLDVVAFLCIGHVETFPPAPELALSGWARRRPLAWAVHHDTWGERRLPGGEPMSLVEETIAAITPVDEEARAAALGRQGLLTKPAGSLGELEDISVRLAGITGQCPPPVPEPAALAVFAGDHGVYDQGVTPWPQEVTMQMVLNVLAGGAMTSVLARGVGAEVAVVDMGVKGDVPEQPGLMVRKIARGTADMTQTPAMTAEQCTHAVEAGIDVARDLVAQGNRLLLTGDLGLANTTPSAALVAAMTGRPAAEVTGRGTGIDDAMLAHKTEVVARAVQTHRASADDPLGALAAVGGFEHAGLVGFLLGAAALRTPVILDGV
;
A
#
# COMPACT_ATOMS: atom_id res chain seq x y z
N MET A 1 -61.68 13.31 10.29
CA MET A 1 -62.36 12.44 9.34
C MET A 1 -61.59 11.16 9.28
N THR A 2 -62.13 10.18 9.94
CA THR A 2 -61.77 8.78 10.09
C THR A 2 -62.01 8.01 8.78
N THR A 3 -61.06 7.19 8.37
CA THR A 3 -61.38 5.91 7.69
C THR A 3 -60.26 4.91 7.91
N THR A 4 -60.61 3.91 8.68
CA THR A 4 -60.00 2.59 8.87
C THR A 4 -60.11 1.77 7.59
N HIS A 5 -59.06 0.99 7.27
CA HIS A 5 -59.25 -0.26 6.52
C HIS A 5 -58.31 -1.37 7.04
N GLU A 6 -58.98 -2.50 7.17
CA GLU A 6 -58.67 -3.73 7.85
C GLU A 6 -57.51 -4.56 7.23
N SER A 7 -56.97 -5.37 8.11
CA SER A 7 -56.05 -6.46 7.92
C SER A 7 -56.64 -7.64 7.12
N ALA A 8 -55.86 -8.23 6.23
CA ALA A 8 -56.05 -9.59 5.77
C ALA A 8 -54.77 -10.41 5.98
N THR A 9 -54.88 -11.30 6.95
CA THR A 9 -53.93 -12.38 7.20
C THR A 9 -54.19 -13.53 6.26
N GLU A 10 -53.26 -13.89 5.39
CA GLU A 10 -53.25 -15.19 4.73
C GLU A 10 -52.15 -16.09 5.31
N ASN A 11 -52.65 -17.21 5.79
CA ASN A 11 -51.99 -18.32 6.45
C ASN A 11 -51.57 -19.32 5.37
N THR A 12 -50.29 -19.58 5.18
CA THR A 12 -49.80 -20.73 4.41
C THR A 12 -48.86 -21.57 5.23
N ALA A 13 -49.32 -22.76 5.55
CA ALA A 13 -48.61 -23.82 6.26
C ALA A 13 -47.41 -24.38 5.44
N PRO A 14 -46.39 -24.93 6.10
CA PRO A 14 -45.25 -25.52 5.43
C PRO A 14 -45.55 -26.95 4.96
N LEU A 15 -45.21 -27.23 3.70
CA LEU A 15 -45.19 -28.57 3.12
C LEU A 15 -44.08 -29.42 3.75
N GLY A 16 -44.46 -30.43 4.50
CA GLY A 16 -43.58 -31.46 5.03
C GLY A 16 -43.05 -32.36 3.92
N TYR A 17 -41.77 -32.54 3.85
CA TYR A 17 -41.14 -33.62 3.07
C TYR A 17 -40.98 -34.87 3.92
N ASP A 18 -41.66 -35.93 3.50
CA ASP A 18 -41.59 -37.27 4.05
C ASP A 18 -40.26 -37.92 3.64
N THR A 19 -39.43 -38.30 4.62
CA THR A 19 -38.15 -38.99 4.40
C THR A 19 -38.30 -40.49 4.73
N THR A 20 -38.94 -41.25 3.85
CA THR A 20 -38.79 -42.72 3.86
C THR A 20 -38.78 -43.26 2.44
N SER A 21 -37.60 -43.47 1.85
CA SER A 21 -37.42 -44.41 0.77
C SER A 21 -36.10 -45.17 0.94
N HIS A 22 -36.27 -46.51 1.03
CA HIS A 22 -35.23 -47.50 1.17
C HIS A 22 -34.17 -47.40 0.07
N ALA A 23 -32.88 -47.36 0.47
CA ALA A 23 -31.77 -47.59 -0.44
C ALA A 23 -31.49 -49.10 -0.56
N PRO A 24 -31.31 -49.67 -1.75
CA PRO A 24 -30.86 -51.04 -1.90
C PRO A 24 -29.36 -51.15 -1.60
N SER A 25 -29.04 -52.15 -0.78
CA SER A 25 -27.67 -52.53 -0.40
C SER A 25 -26.86 -52.94 -1.65
N ARG A 26 -25.85 -52.15 -2.00
CA ARG A 26 -24.83 -52.59 -2.95
C ARG A 26 -23.79 -53.43 -2.22
N ALA A 27 -23.68 -54.70 -2.62
CA ALA A 27 -22.63 -55.62 -2.20
C ALA A 27 -21.25 -55.03 -2.48
N ARG A 28 -20.39 -55.04 -1.48
CA ARG A 28 -18.97 -54.70 -1.60
C ARG A 28 -18.28 -55.76 -2.46
N SER A 29 -17.87 -55.42 -3.68
CA SER A 29 -16.94 -56.23 -4.46
C SER A 29 -15.53 -56.04 -3.91
N THR A 30 -14.89 -57.07 -3.47
CA THR A 30 -13.47 -57.11 -3.10
C THR A 30 -12.62 -56.88 -4.34
N PRO A 31 -11.58 -56.02 -4.28
CA PRO A 31 -10.64 -55.86 -5.37
C PRO A 31 -9.79 -57.14 -5.56
N PRO A 32 -9.37 -57.43 -6.79
CA PRO A 32 -8.54 -58.59 -7.09
C PRO A 32 -7.13 -58.41 -6.45
N PRO A 33 -6.44 -59.54 -6.11
CA PRO A 33 -5.11 -59.49 -5.48
C PRO A 33 -4.07 -58.93 -6.45
N HIS A 34 -3.25 -58.03 -5.95
CA HIS A 34 -2.07 -57.50 -6.69
C HIS A 34 -1.07 -58.62 -6.97
N PRO A 35 -0.48 -58.68 -8.17
CA PRO A 35 0.60 -59.63 -8.42
C PRO A 35 1.85 -59.20 -7.64
N THR A 36 2.37 -60.12 -6.82
CA THR A 36 3.65 -60.02 -6.14
C THR A 36 4.79 -60.13 -7.15
N GLY A 37 5.22 -58.97 -7.68
CA GLY A 37 6.45 -58.85 -8.46
C GLY A 37 7.66 -58.68 -7.53
N GLN A 38 8.65 -59.51 -7.67
CA GLN A 38 9.95 -59.40 -6.99
C GLN A 38 10.59 -58.04 -7.26
N PRO A 39 11.35 -57.44 -6.28
CA PRO A 39 12.06 -56.19 -6.54
C PRO A 39 13.20 -56.41 -7.53
N GLN A 40 13.09 -55.82 -8.70
CA GLN A 40 14.25 -55.67 -9.60
C GLN A 40 15.21 -54.65 -8.99
N THR A 41 16.36 -55.13 -8.58
CA THR A 41 17.51 -54.31 -8.16
C THR A 41 18.09 -53.58 -9.36
N GLY A 42 18.25 -52.26 -9.28
CA GLY A 42 19.21 -51.52 -10.08
C GLY A 42 18.67 -50.84 -11.33
N GLN A 43 17.79 -49.84 -11.17
CA GLN A 43 17.79 -48.67 -12.07
C GLN A 43 17.91 -47.44 -11.23
N SER A 44 18.95 -46.64 -11.49
CA SER A 44 19.15 -45.30 -10.99
C SER A 44 17.83 -44.54 -11.16
N ALA A 45 17.27 -44.00 -10.07
CA ALA A 45 16.10 -43.14 -10.10
C ALA A 45 16.46 -41.90 -10.95
N THR A 46 16.21 -41.97 -12.26
CA THR A 46 16.21 -40.77 -13.10
C THR A 46 15.17 -39.80 -12.52
N SER A 47 15.64 -38.63 -12.16
CA SER A 47 14.80 -37.55 -11.66
C SER A 47 13.52 -37.43 -12.53
N ARG A 48 12.35 -37.60 -11.89
CA ARG A 48 11.04 -37.41 -12.56
C ARG A 48 10.69 -35.92 -12.78
N VAL A 49 11.68 -35.06 -12.63
CA VAL A 49 11.50 -33.61 -12.77
C VAL A 49 11.61 -33.26 -14.26
N THR A 50 10.60 -32.57 -14.77
CA THR A 50 10.64 -32.01 -16.13
C THR A 50 11.82 -31.05 -16.23
N PRO A 51 12.71 -31.18 -17.24
CA PRO A 51 13.83 -30.28 -17.40
C PRO A 51 13.34 -28.84 -17.68
N PRO A 52 14.13 -27.81 -17.30
CA PRO A 52 13.79 -26.44 -17.66
C PRO A 52 13.76 -26.26 -19.18
N MET A 53 13.06 -25.24 -19.65
CA MET A 53 13.11 -24.81 -21.05
C MET A 53 14.55 -24.48 -21.49
N PRO A 54 14.89 -24.58 -22.77
CA PRO A 54 16.19 -24.19 -23.29
C PRO A 54 16.61 -22.78 -22.86
N ASP A 55 17.91 -22.56 -22.67
CA ASP A 55 18.44 -21.29 -22.16
C ASP A 55 17.96 -20.08 -22.97
N GLY A 56 18.03 -20.13 -24.30
CA GLY A 56 17.57 -19.02 -25.14
C GLY A 56 16.08 -18.68 -24.99
N VAL A 57 15.23 -19.65 -24.62
CA VAL A 57 13.81 -19.41 -24.35
C VAL A 57 13.66 -18.70 -22.98
N ARG A 58 14.43 -19.13 -21.98
CA ARG A 58 14.43 -18.53 -20.64
C ARG A 58 14.96 -17.10 -20.66
N GLU A 59 16.05 -16.87 -21.38
CA GLU A 59 16.67 -15.56 -21.57
C GLU A 59 15.73 -14.62 -22.33
N GLY A 60 15.14 -15.08 -23.44
CA GLY A 60 14.15 -14.29 -24.21
C GLY A 60 12.92 -13.89 -23.37
N LEU A 61 12.41 -14.81 -22.56
CA LEU A 61 11.30 -14.47 -21.63
C LEU A 61 11.74 -13.43 -20.59
N ALA A 62 12.94 -13.62 -20.00
CA ALA A 62 13.47 -12.68 -19.02
C ALA A 62 13.65 -11.27 -19.62
N ASP A 63 14.13 -11.17 -20.86
CA ASP A 63 14.30 -9.91 -21.58
C ASP A 63 12.97 -9.23 -21.86
N VAL A 64 11.94 -9.96 -22.29
CA VAL A 64 10.61 -9.41 -22.53
C VAL A 64 10.02 -8.85 -21.22
N VAL A 65 10.07 -9.63 -20.14
CA VAL A 65 9.56 -9.22 -18.81
C VAL A 65 10.30 -7.99 -18.29
N ALA A 66 11.65 -7.99 -18.38
CA ALA A 66 12.49 -6.89 -17.90
C ALA A 66 12.29 -5.58 -18.70
N ASN A 67 11.96 -5.68 -20.00
CA ASN A 67 11.88 -4.56 -20.92
C ASN A 67 10.45 -4.18 -21.34
N ARG A 68 9.42 -4.84 -20.82
CA ARG A 68 8.02 -4.40 -20.97
C ARG A 68 7.84 -3.06 -20.24
N ARG A 69 7.15 -2.14 -20.90
CA ARG A 69 6.84 -0.80 -20.36
C ARG A 69 5.37 -0.47 -20.56
N ASP A 70 4.82 0.30 -19.64
CA ASP A 70 3.57 1.03 -19.82
C ASP A 70 3.90 2.31 -20.59
N ILE A 71 3.48 2.37 -21.84
CA ILE A 71 3.84 3.43 -22.79
C ILE A 71 2.71 4.45 -22.89
N ARG A 72 3.04 5.73 -22.75
CA ARG A 72 2.09 6.83 -22.84
C ARG A 72 2.46 7.85 -23.94
N SER A 73 3.67 7.73 -24.50
CA SER A 73 4.21 8.65 -25.50
C SER A 73 5.10 7.91 -26.51
N GLY A 74 5.38 8.53 -27.66
CA GLY A 74 6.23 7.97 -28.69
C GLY A 74 5.59 6.85 -29.51
N PHE A 75 4.27 6.71 -29.47
CA PHE A 75 3.54 5.85 -30.41
C PHE A 75 3.55 6.43 -31.82
N THR A 76 3.57 5.54 -32.82
CA THR A 76 3.28 5.88 -34.21
C THR A 76 1.86 5.47 -34.58
N MET A 77 1.33 6.08 -35.66
CA MET A 77 0.00 5.73 -36.19
C MET A 77 0.07 4.62 -37.26
N ASP A 78 1.23 4.00 -37.42
CA ASP A 78 1.38 2.89 -38.37
C ASP A 78 0.46 1.73 -37.97
N PRO A 79 -0.25 1.13 -38.94
CA PRO A 79 -1.18 0.03 -38.66
C PRO A 79 -0.43 -1.19 -38.12
N ILE A 80 -1.07 -1.93 -37.26
CA ILE A 80 -0.59 -3.23 -36.77
C ILE A 80 -1.01 -4.29 -37.79
N ASP A 81 -0.07 -5.15 -38.19
CA ASP A 81 -0.35 -6.28 -39.05
C ASP A 81 -1.31 -7.25 -38.38
N ASP A 82 -2.34 -7.72 -39.13
CA ASP A 82 -3.39 -8.61 -38.61
C ASP A 82 -2.82 -9.92 -38.07
N GLU A 83 -1.76 -10.47 -38.68
CA GLU A 83 -1.10 -11.69 -38.17
C GLU A 83 -0.37 -11.45 -36.85
N VAL A 84 0.24 -10.28 -36.68
CA VAL A 84 0.85 -9.85 -35.42
C VAL A 84 -0.22 -9.71 -34.35
N LEU A 85 -1.30 -8.99 -34.65
CA LEU A 85 -2.42 -8.81 -33.72
C LEU A 85 -3.04 -10.15 -33.31
N LEU A 86 -3.21 -11.07 -34.26
CA LEU A 86 -3.74 -12.41 -33.99
C LEU A 86 -2.82 -13.21 -33.05
N ARG A 87 -1.48 -13.13 -33.22
CA ARG A 87 -0.54 -13.78 -32.29
C ARG A 87 -0.64 -13.20 -30.88
N VAL A 88 -0.75 -11.88 -30.76
CA VAL A 88 -0.88 -11.18 -29.48
C VAL A 88 -2.18 -11.55 -28.76
N LEU A 89 -3.31 -11.55 -29.46
CA LEU A 89 -4.62 -11.96 -28.92
C LEU A 89 -4.65 -13.45 -28.57
N SER A 90 -3.99 -14.30 -29.38
CA SER A 90 -3.89 -15.75 -29.10
C SER A 90 -3.10 -16.03 -27.83
N ALA A 91 -2.02 -15.28 -27.58
CA ALA A 91 -1.25 -15.39 -26.34
C ALA A 91 -2.09 -14.98 -25.12
N ALA A 92 -2.86 -13.90 -25.25
CA ALA A 92 -3.81 -13.49 -24.21
C ALA A 92 -4.85 -14.59 -23.90
N HIS A 93 -5.41 -15.20 -24.94
CA HIS A 93 -6.43 -16.23 -24.79
C HIS A 93 -5.92 -17.53 -24.17
N GLN A 94 -4.62 -17.78 -24.15
CA GLN A 94 -3.97 -18.92 -23.50
C GLN A 94 -3.70 -18.70 -21.99
N ALA A 95 -4.12 -17.58 -21.42
CA ALA A 95 -3.94 -17.32 -19.99
C ALA A 95 -4.69 -18.35 -19.12
N PRO A 96 -4.18 -18.66 -17.92
CA PRO A 96 -4.90 -19.47 -16.96
C PRO A 96 -6.15 -18.74 -16.47
N SER A 97 -7.22 -19.49 -16.17
CA SER A 97 -8.44 -18.91 -15.61
C SER A 97 -9.07 -19.81 -14.55
N VAL A 98 -9.76 -19.20 -13.60
CA VAL A 98 -10.50 -19.91 -12.56
C VAL A 98 -11.49 -20.89 -13.18
N GLY A 99 -11.41 -22.16 -12.80
CA GLY A 99 -12.26 -23.22 -13.33
C GLY A 99 -12.26 -23.34 -14.86
N PHE A 100 -11.18 -22.87 -15.52
CA PHE A 100 -11.05 -22.81 -16.98
C PHE A 100 -12.19 -22.03 -17.66
N SER A 101 -12.71 -20.99 -16.98
CA SER A 101 -13.89 -20.23 -17.40
C SER A 101 -13.60 -19.22 -18.53
N GLN A 102 -12.34 -18.79 -18.71
CA GLN A 102 -11.93 -17.82 -19.74
C GLN A 102 -12.87 -16.60 -19.79
N PRO A 103 -12.99 -15.83 -18.69
CA PRO A 103 -14.05 -14.85 -18.51
C PRO A 103 -13.86 -13.54 -19.29
N TRP A 104 -12.89 -13.47 -20.19
CA TRP A 104 -12.53 -12.29 -20.96
C TRP A 104 -13.13 -12.25 -22.35
N ASP A 105 -13.39 -11.02 -22.83
CA ASP A 105 -13.59 -10.69 -24.22
C ASP A 105 -12.73 -9.48 -24.60
N PHE A 106 -12.40 -9.35 -25.88
CA PHE A 106 -11.58 -8.28 -26.42
C PHE A 106 -12.39 -7.47 -27.43
N VAL A 107 -12.61 -6.20 -27.15
CA VAL A 107 -13.28 -5.27 -28.06
C VAL A 107 -12.22 -4.39 -28.74
N LEU A 108 -12.08 -4.51 -30.04
CA LEU A 108 -11.11 -3.76 -30.85
C LEU A 108 -11.72 -2.47 -31.33
N LEU A 109 -11.18 -1.34 -30.91
CA LEU A 109 -11.67 0.00 -31.23
C LEU A 109 -10.78 0.66 -32.29
N HIS A 110 -11.25 0.65 -33.53
CA HIS A 110 -10.64 1.34 -34.66
C HIS A 110 -11.30 2.71 -34.91
N ASP A 111 -12.59 2.83 -34.63
CA ASP A 111 -13.39 4.02 -34.90
C ASP A 111 -12.88 5.24 -34.10
N LEU A 112 -12.46 6.28 -34.83
CA LEU A 112 -11.88 7.49 -34.26
C LEU A 112 -12.92 8.31 -33.48
N ASP A 113 -14.19 8.30 -33.89
CA ASP A 113 -15.23 9.06 -33.18
C ASP A 113 -15.53 8.43 -31.82
N VAL A 114 -15.59 7.09 -31.75
CA VAL A 114 -15.72 6.36 -30.47
C VAL A 114 -14.53 6.66 -29.58
N ARG A 115 -13.31 6.56 -30.11
CA ARG A 115 -12.07 6.81 -29.36
C ARG A 115 -11.98 8.26 -28.87
N THR A 116 -12.48 9.23 -29.63
CA THR A 116 -12.53 10.65 -29.23
C THR A 116 -13.49 10.85 -28.05
N ARG A 117 -14.65 10.19 -28.05
CA ARG A 117 -15.59 10.28 -26.92
C ARG A 117 -15.01 9.62 -25.66
N VAL A 118 -14.35 8.47 -25.82
CA VAL A 118 -13.64 7.82 -24.70
C VAL A 118 -12.50 8.69 -24.16
N GLN A 119 -11.74 9.35 -25.03
CA GLN A 119 -10.67 10.28 -24.62
C GLN A 119 -11.23 11.46 -23.81
N ALA A 120 -12.43 11.95 -24.14
CA ALA A 120 -13.07 13.00 -23.35
C ALA A 120 -13.41 12.54 -21.91
N LEU A 121 -13.83 11.29 -21.72
CA LEU A 121 -14.03 10.71 -20.39
C LEU A 121 -12.69 10.65 -19.60
N ALA A 122 -11.62 10.22 -20.25
CA ALA A 122 -10.30 10.17 -19.63
C ALA A 122 -9.79 11.57 -19.24
N ALA A 123 -10.02 12.57 -20.06
CA ALA A 123 -9.65 13.95 -19.80
C ALA A 123 -10.39 14.53 -18.58
N ALA A 124 -11.70 14.26 -18.46
CA ALA A 124 -12.50 14.70 -17.32
C ALA A 124 -11.99 14.09 -16.00
N GLN A 125 -11.69 12.78 -15.99
CA GLN A 125 -11.13 12.12 -14.81
C GLN A 125 -9.71 12.60 -14.48
N ARG A 126 -8.90 12.93 -15.51
CA ARG A 126 -7.58 13.54 -15.32
C ARG A 126 -7.68 14.90 -14.61
N GLU A 127 -8.62 15.74 -15.02
CA GLU A 127 -8.86 17.04 -14.39
C GLU A 127 -9.33 16.89 -12.95
N ALA A 128 -10.29 16.00 -12.70
CA ALA A 128 -10.79 15.71 -11.35
C ALA A 128 -9.67 15.22 -10.42
N PHE A 129 -8.82 14.32 -10.90
CA PHE A 129 -7.67 13.82 -10.14
C PHE A 129 -6.64 14.94 -9.89
N ALA A 130 -6.28 15.73 -10.90
CA ALA A 130 -5.36 16.86 -10.78
C ALA A 130 -5.82 17.86 -9.72
N ALA A 131 -7.12 18.17 -9.69
CA ALA A 131 -7.73 19.09 -8.73
C ALA A 131 -7.69 18.54 -7.28
N SER A 132 -7.62 17.22 -7.10
CA SER A 132 -7.54 16.58 -5.78
C SER A 132 -6.12 16.55 -5.21
N LEU A 133 -5.09 16.79 -6.02
CA LEU A 133 -3.70 16.64 -5.61
C LEU A 133 -3.18 17.85 -4.82
N PRO A 134 -2.40 17.63 -3.75
CA PRO A 134 -1.68 18.71 -3.08
C PRO A 134 -0.60 19.31 -4.01
N GLY A 135 -0.25 20.58 -3.78
CA GLY A 135 0.54 21.39 -4.71
C GLY A 135 1.85 20.77 -5.21
N GLY A 136 2.60 20.06 -4.36
CA GLY A 136 3.82 19.36 -4.77
C GLY A 136 3.53 18.22 -5.76
N ARG A 137 2.50 17.42 -5.47
CA ARG A 137 2.03 16.33 -6.34
C ARG A 137 1.40 16.85 -7.63
N ALA A 138 0.59 17.92 -7.55
CA ALA A 138 -0.02 18.55 -8.72
C ALA A 138 1.03 18.97 -9.74
N ARG A 139 2.10 19.63 -9.29
CA ARG A 139 3.23 20.03 -10.19
C ARG A 139 3.90 18.83 -10.85
N SER A 140 4.08 17.73 -10.11
CA SER A 140 4.66 16.50 -10.67
C SER A 140 3.71 15.83 -11.67
N PHE A 141 2.41 15.93 -11.43
CA PHE A 141 1.38 15.33 -12.28
C PHE A 141 1.18 16.07 -13.61
N ASP A 142 1.35 17.40 -13.63
CA ASP A 142 1.15 18.22 -14.85
C ASP A 142 1.98 17.72 -16.03
N GLY A 143 3.20 17.24 -15.78
CA GLY A 143 4.10 16.70 -16.80
C GLY A 143 3.81 15.25 -17.21
N LEU A 144 2.88 14.56 -16.53
CA LEU A 144 2.59 13.15 -16.81
C LEU A 144 1.51 12.99 -17.87
N LYS A 145 1.79 12.20 -18.90
CA LYS A 145 0.78 11.65 -19.80
C LYS A 145 0.09 10.45 -19.13
N VAL A 146 -1.23 10.42 -19.13
CA VAL A 146 -2.03 9.35 -18.51
C VAL A 146 -2.73 8.45 -19.52
N GLU A 147 -2.73 8.86 -20.81
CA GLU A 147 -3.39 8.12 -21.89
C GLU A 147 -2.66 8.33 -23.23
N ALA A 148 -2.95 7.47 -24.21
CA ALA A 148 -2.49 7.57 -25.59
C ALA A 148 -3.62 7.18 -26.57
N ILE A 149 -4.88 7.41 -26.19
CA ILE A 149 -6.09 6.92 -26.85
C ILE A 149 -6.11 7.30 -28.33
N LEU A 150 -5.82 8.56 -28.66
CA LEU A 150 -5.79 9.06 -30.03
C LEU A 150 -4.40 9.01 -30.68
N SER A 151 -3.38 8.61 -29.93
CA SER A 151 -1.99 8.55 -30.40
C SER A 151 -1.55 7.15 -30.86
N THR A 152 -2.47 6.18 -30.88
CA THR A 152 -2.23 4.79 -31.31
C THR A 152 -3.19 4.39 -32.43
N PRO A 153 -2.83 3.43 -33.30
CA PRO A 153 -3.72 2.99 -34.39
C PRO A 153 -4.92 2.17 -33.86
N LEU A 154 -4.80 1.53 -32.70
CA LEU A 154 -5.79 0.63 -32.13
C LEU A 154 -5.92 0.81 -30.62
N ASN A 155 -7.14 0.75 -30.10
CA ASN A 155 -7.37 0.51 -28.68
C ASN A 155 -8.08 -0.84 -28.45
N ILE A 156 -7.80 -1.51 -27.35
CA ILE A 156 -8.42 -2.79 -26.98
C ILE A 156 -9.06 -2.64 -25.60
N VAL A 157 -10.36 -2.86 -25.53
CA VAL A 157 -11.07 -2.97 -24.25
C VAL A 157 -11.15 -4.43 -23.86
N VAL A 158 -10.68 -4.76 -22.67
CA VAL A 158 -10.74 -6.10 -22.12
C VAL A 158 -11.83 -6.15 -21.06
N THR A 159 -12.85 -6.96 -21.29
CA THR A 159 -13.98 -7.10 -20.38
C THR A 159 -13.89 -8.40 -19.58
N CYS A 160 -14.66 -8.47 -18.50
CA CYS A 160 -14.83 -9.65 -17.66
C CYS A 160 -16.32 -9.98 -17.58
N ASP A 161 -16.67 -11.21 -17.93
CA ASP A 161 -17.96 -11.79 -17.57
C ASP A 161 -17.81 -12.60 -16.27
N PRO A 162 -18.17 -12.07 -15.10
CA PRO A 162 -18.00 -12.77 -13.82
C PRO A 162 -18.92 -14.00 -13.69
N THR A 163 -19.87 -14.19 -14.61
CA THR A 163 -20.83 -15.31 -14.61
C THR A 163 -20.42 -16.46 -15.54
N ARG A 164 -19.45 -16.23 -16.43
CA ARG A 164 -18.99 -17.24 -17.41
C ARG A 164 -18.56 -18.53 -16.74
N GLY A 165 -18.95 -19.66 -17.31
CA GLY A 165 -18.73 -21.00 -16.73
C GLY A 165 -19.85 -21.45 -15.80
N GLY A 166 -20.84 -20.61 -15.52
CA GLY A 166 -22.04 -20.96 -14.74
C GLY A 166 -21.79 -21.09 -13.23
N PRO A 167 -22.76 -21.58 -12.46
CA PRO A 167 -22.72 -21.57 -10.99
C PRO A 167 -21.68 -22.53 -10.37
N TYR A 168 -21.23 -23.53 -11.13
CA TYR A 168 -20.31 -24.56 -10.62
C TYR A 168 -18.86 -24.38 -11.09
N THR A 169 -18.46 -23.15 -11.42
CA THR A 169 -17.07 -22.85 -11.79
C THR A 169 -16.14 -23.12 -10.60
N LEU A 170 -15.22 -24.07 -10.78
CA LEU A 170 -14.31 -24.55 -9.76
C LEU A 170 -13.46 -23.38 -9.21
N GLY A 171 -13.48 -23.18 -7.90
CA GLY A 171 -12.68 -22.15 -7.19
C GLY A 171 -13.35 -20.78 -7.06
N ARG A 172 -14.32 -20.41 -7.91
CA ARG A 172 -14.98 -19.10 -7.86
C ARG A 172 -15.92 -18.94 -6.66
N HIS A 173 -16.47 -20.03 -6.13
CA HIS A 173 -17.38 -20.00 -4.98
C HIS A 173 -16.71 -19.47 -3.69
N ALA A 174 -15.41 -19.66 -3.56
CA ALA A 174 -14.64 -19.20 -2.38
C ALA A 174 -14.25 -17.72 -2.48
N ASP A 175 -13.94 -17.25 -3.69
CA ASP A 175 -13.60 -15.86 -3.95
C ASP A 175 -14.12 -15.40 -5.33
N PRO A 176 -15.16 -14.56 -5.37
CA PRO A 176 -15.72 -14.04 -6.62
C PRO A 176 -14.74 -13.18 -7.43
N ARG A 177 -13.68 -12.62 -6.79
CA ARG A 177 -12.65 -11.83 -7.48
C ARG A 177 -11.77 -12.66 -8.40
N MET A 178 -11.87 -13.98 -8.35
CA MET A 178 -11.06 -14.85 -9.22
C MET A 178 -11.34 -14.67 -10.72
N ALA A 179 -12.54 -14.19 -11.09
CA ALA A 179 -12.84 -13.90 -12.50
C ALA A 179 -12.00 -12.69 -13.01
N PRO A 180 -12.06 -11.48 -12.43
CA PRO A 180 -11.20 -10.38 -12.86
C PRO A 180 -9.70 -10.67 -12.71
N PHE A 181 -9.26 -11.46 -11.71
CA PHE A 181 -7.85 -11.89 -11.62
C PHE A 181 -7.43 -12.74 -12.83
N SER A 182 -8.33 -13.62 -13.31
CA SER A 182 -8.09 -14.39 -14.53
C SER A 182 -7.94 -13.49 -15.76
N VAL A 183 -8.76 -12.44 -15.86
CA VAL A 183 -8.65 -11.44 -16.95
C VAL A 183 -7.32 -10.68 -16.87
N ALA A 184 -6.87 -10.32 -15.66
CA ALA A 184 -5.57 -9.67 -15.48
C ALA A 184 -4.40 -10.54 -15.98
N CYS A 185 -4.48 -11.87 -15.83
CA CYS A 185 -3.50 -12.79 -16.42
C CYS A 185 -3.51 -12.73 -17.96
N ALA A 186 -4.70 -12.65 -18.57
CA ALA A 186 -4.83 -12.51 -20.01
C ALA A 186 -4.26 -11.18 -20.52
N VAL A 187 -4.47 -10.08 -19.78
CA VAL A 187 -3.89 -8.77 -20.09
C VAL A 187 -2.36 -8.81 -20.02
N GLU A 188 -1.77 -9.45 -18.99
CA GLU A 188 -0.30 -9.54 -18.90
C GLU A 188 0.27 -10.40 -20.03
N ASN A 189 -0.35 -11.55 -20.37
CA ASN A 189 0.08 -12.34 -21.53
C ASN A 189 0.02 -11.54 -22.84
N LEU A 190 -1.06 -10.75 -23.06
CA LEU A 190 -1.21 -9.84 -24.18
C LEU A 190 -0.05 -8.83 -24.21
N TRP A 191 0.29 -8.26 -23.08
CA TRP A 191 1.32 -7.24 -22.96
C TRP A 191 2.72 -7.78 -23.24
N LEU A 192 3.04 -8.96 -22.72
CA LEU A 192 4.32 -9.63 -22.97
C LEU A 192 4.45 -10.02 -24.44
N ALA A 193 3.39 -10.58 -25.04
CA ALA A 193 3.38 -10.94 -26.47
C ALA A 193 3.53 -9.70 -27.37
N ALA A 194 2.81 -8.62 -27.07
CA ALA A 194 2.94 -7.35 -27.79
C ALA A 194 4.40 -6.81 -27.70
N ARG A 195 5.01 -6.85 -26.52
CA ARG A 195 6.42 -6.45 -26.36
C ARG A 195 7.37 -7.32 -27.17
N ALA A 196 7.14 -8.63 -27.23
CA ALA A 196 7.93 -9.54 -28.05
C ALA A 196 7.82 -9.25 -29.56
N GLU A 197 6.66 -8.78 -30.01
CA GLU A 197 6.42 -8.34 -31.38
C GLU A 197 6.87 -6.88 -31.66
N GLY A 198 7.49 -6.20 -30.66
CA GLY A 198 7.94 -4.82 -30.82
C GLY A 198 6.87 -3.75 -30.62
N LEU A 199 5.66 -4.14 -30.17
CA LEU A 199 4.56 -3.22 -29.90
C LEU A 199 4.61 -2.69 -28.47
N GLY A 200 4.24 -1.41 -28.32
CA GLY A 200 3.99 -0.78 -27.03
C GLY A 200 2.54 -0.89 -26.61
N ILE A 201 2.31 -0.97 -25.30
CA ILE A 201 0.97 -0.89 -24.71
C ILE A 201 0.96 0.15 -23.61
N GLY A 202 -0.10 0.96 -23.55
CA GLY A 202 -0.46 1.80 -22.42
C GLY A 202 -1.79 1.38 -21.83
N TRP A 203 -1.82 1.09 -20.53
CA TRP A 203 -3.07 0.77 -19.82
C TRP A 203 -3.66 2.05 -19.23
N VAL A 204 -4.83 2.47 -19.72
CA VAL A 204 -5.55 3.66 -19.25
C VAL A 204 -6.60 3.25 -18.23
N SER A 205 -6.58 3.86 -17.05
CA SER A 205 -7.53 3.63 -15.95
C SER A 205 -8.24 4.92 -15.50
N PHE A 206 -8.12 6.01 -16.26
CA PHE A 206 -8.77 7.29 -15.99
C PHE A 206 -10.18 7.33 -16.58
N PHE A 207 -11.06 6.44 -16.07
CA PHE A 207 -12.47 6.36 -16.45
C PHE A 207 -13.33 6.03 -15.22
N ASP A 208 -14.57 6.51 -15.22
CA ASP A 208 -15.63 5.83 -14.50
C ASP A 208 -15.99 4.56 -15.28
N PRO A 209 -15.95 3.35 -14.68
CA PRO A 209 -16.20 2.09 -15.41
C PRO A 209 -17.61 2.02 -16.00
N ASP A 210 -18.61 2.61 -15.33
CA ASP A 210 -20.00 2.58 -15.78
C ASP A 210 -20.22 3.54 -16.94
N GLU A 211 -19.61 4.73 -16.92
CA GLU A 211 -19.62 5.68 -18.03
C GLU A 211 -18.93 5.08 -19.26
N LEU A 212 -17.78 4.45 -19.09
CA LEU A 212 -17.07 3.80 -20.19
C LEU A 212 -17.89 2.64 -20.77
N ARG A 213 -18.52 1.81 -19.91
CA ARG A 213 -19.39 0.72 -20.35
C ARG A 213 -20.58 1.25 -21.16
N ALA A 214 -21.22 2.32 -20.70
CA ALA A 214 -22.34 2.97 -21.40
C ALA A 214 -21.92 3.54 -22.75
N GLU A 215 -20.78 4.25 -22.82
CA GLU A 215 -20.24 4.83 -24.06
C GLU A 215 -19.94 3.75 -25.11
N LEU A 216 -19.44 2.61 -24.70
CA LEU A 216 -19.12 1.49 -25.58
C LEU A 216 -20.30 0.57 -25.88
N GLY A 217 -21.48 0.81 -25.28
CA GLY A 217 -22.67 -0.01 -25.46
C GLY A 217 -22.50 -1.45 -24.95
N LEU A 218 -21.65 -1.65 -23.94
CA LEU A 218 -21.40 -2.98 -23.39
C LEU A 218 -22.58 -3.45 -22.51
N PRO A 219 -22.91 -4.75 -22.52
CA PRO A 219 -23.93 -5.32 -21.63
C PRO A 219 -23.63 -5.05 -20.15
N ALA A 220 -24.68 -4.79 -19.36
CA ALA A 220 -24.55 -4.40 -17.94
C ALA A 220 -23.90 -5.46 -17.04
N HIS A 221 -23.85 -6.73 -17.47
CA HIS A 221 -23.21 -7.81 -16.71
C HIS A 221 -21.70 -7.92 -16.97
N LEU A 222 -21.16 -7.15 -17.91
CA LEU A 222 -19.72 -7.14 -18.21
C LEU A 222 -19.02 -6.02 -17.44
N ASP A 223 -17.96 -6.38 -16.74
CA ASP A 223 -17.04 -5.42 -16.12
C ASP A 223 -15.95 -5.04 -17.12
N VAL A 224 -15.56 -3.76 -17.16
CA VAL A 224 -14.37 -3.34 -17.90
C VAL A 224 -13.15 -3.51 -16.98
N VAL A 225 -12.23 -4.39 -17.37
CA VAL A 225 -10.99 -4.64 -16.60
C VAL A 225 -9.83 -3.79 -17.11
N ALA A 226 -9.68 -3.63 -18.42
CA ALA A 226 -8.60 -2.84 -18.99
C ALA A 226 -9.04 -2.09 -20.25
N PHE A 227 -8.49 -0.88 -20.42
CA PHE A 227 -8.48 -0.14 -21.66
C PHE A 227 -7.04 0.04 -22.11
N LEU A 228 -6.66 -0.58 -23.22
CA LEU A 228 -5.29 -0.66 -23.71
C LEU A 228 -5.13 0.14 -24.99
N CYS A 229 -4.16 1.07 -25.01
CA CYS A 229 -3.68 1.73 -26.21
C CYS A 229 -2.52 0.91 -26.76
N ILE A 230 -2.58 0.43 -28.00
CA ILE A 230 -1.57 -0.45 -28.60
C ILE A 230 -1.10 0.07 -29.96
N GLY A 231 0.22 0.00 -30.20
CA GLY A 231 0.82 0.44 -31.46
C GLY A 231 2.34 0.28 -31.49
N HIS A 232 2.93 0.59 -32.62
CA HIS A 232 4.37 0.70 -32.76
C HIS A 232 4.89 1.91 -31.97
N VAL A 233 6.10 1.84 -31.44
CA VAL A 233 6.75 2.92 -30.69
C VAL A 233 8.12 3.25 -31.30
N GLU A 234 8.44 4.53 -31.36
CA GLU A 234 9.74 5.01 -31.86
C GLU A 234 10.89 4.46 -31.03
N THR A 235 10.73 4.46 -29.69
CA THR A 235 11.76 3.98 -28.75
C THR A 235 11.10 3.56 -27.43
N PHE A 236 11.50 2.42 -26.90
CA PHE A 236 11.10 2.02 -25.55
C PHE A 236 11.95 2.75 -24.51
N PRO A 237 11.32 3.36 -23.47
CA PRO A 237 12.06 4.04 -22.42
C PRO A 237 12.92 3.05 -21.62
N PRO A 238 14.11 3.46 -21.13
CA PRO A 238 15.04 2.58 -20.41
C PRO A 238 14.51 2.13 -19.05
N ALA A 239 13.57 2.86 -18.47
CA ALA A 239 12.90 2.53 -17.21
C ALA A 239 11.41 2.93 -17.29
N PRO A 240 10.55 2.48 -16.34
CA PRO A 240 9.16 2.93 -16.27
C PRO A 240 9.05 4.46 -16.24
N GLU A 241 8.15 5.05 -17.03
CA GLU A 241 7.98 6.51 -17.14
C GLU A 241 7.72 7.18 -15.79
N LEU A 242 6.92 6.55 -14.91
CA LEU A 242 6.66 7.05 -13.56
C LEU A 242 7.92 7.06 -12.68
N ALA A 243 8.87 6.16 -12.92
CA ALA A 243 10.16 6.19 -12.23
C ALA A 243 11.09 7.26 -12.79
N LEU A 244 11.12 7.45 -14.11
CA LEU A 244 11.91 8.50 -14.78
C LEU A 244 11.43 9.90 -14.40
N SER A 245 10.13 10.10 -14.27
CA SER A 245 9.54 11.38 -13.83
C SER A 245 9.71 11.65 -12.32
N GLY A 246 10.12 10.65 -11.55
CA GLY A 246 10.22 10.72 -10.08
C GLY A 246 8.88 10.65 -9.36
N TRP A 247 7.78 10.28 -10.05
CA TRP A 247 6.46 10.08 -9.47
C TRP A 247 6.43 8.95 -8.45
N ALA A 248 7.06 7.80 -8.78
CA ALA A 248 7.16 6.65 -7.90
C ALA A 248 8.43 5.85 -8.19
N ARG A 249 8.83 4.95 -7.29
CA ARG A 249 10.00 4.08 -7.43
C ARG A 249 9.59 2.61 -7.30
N ARG A 250 10.30 1.73 -8.02
CA ARG A 250 10.12 0.29 -7.83
C ARG A 250 10.57 -0.13 -6.43
N ARG A 251 9.72 -0.86 -5.72
CA ARG A 251 10.08 -1.47 -4.44
C ARG A 251 11.10 -2.59 -4.67
N PRO A 252 12.15 -2.70 -3.84
CA PRO A 252 13.07 -3.84 -3.89
C PRO A 252 12.35 -5.17 -3.70
N LEU A 253 12.80 -6.22 -4.40
CA LEU A 253 12.20 -7.55 -4.29
C LEU A 253 12.21 -8.08 -2.84
N ALA A 254 13.30 -7.82 -2.09
CA ALA A 254 13.43 -8.24 -0.70
C ALA A 254 12.28 -7.74 0.20
N TRP A 255 11.63 -6.64 -0.15
CA TRP A 255 10.48 -6.13 0.61
C TRP A 255 9.18 -6.91 0.38
N ALA A 256 9.12 -7.75 -0.64
CA ALA A 256 7.93 -8.46 -1.08
C ALA A 256 8.01 -9.98 -0.85
N VAL A 257 9.15 -10.50 -0.39
CA VAL A 257 9.34 -11.94 -0.19
C VAL A 257 9.35 -12.26 1.30
N HIS A 258 8.38 -13.05 1.73
CA HIS A 258 8.22 -13.54 3.09
C HIS A 258 8.29 -15.06 3.10
N HIS A 259 8.80 -15.67 4.17
CA HIS A 259 8.90 -17.11 4.34
C HIS A 259 7.92 -17.57 5.43
N ASP A 260 7.05 -18.51 5.08
CA ASP A 260 6.06 -19.17 5.94
C ASP A 260 5.02 -18.20 6.56
N THR A 261 5.47 -17.12 7.19
CA THR A 261 4.61 -16.12 7.84
C THR A 261 4.90 -14.72 7.34
N TRP A 262 3.90 -13.85 7.45
CA TRP A 262 4.08 -12.44 7.14
C TRP A 262 5.06 -11.79 8.12
N GLY A 263 6.03 -11.05 7.62
CA GLY A 263 7.08 -10.40 8.43
C GLY A 263 8.44 -11.08 8.30
N GLU A 264 8.49 -12.39 8.16
CA GLU A 264 9.73 -13.17 7.99
C GLU A 264 10.35 -12.93 6.60
N ARG A 265 10.95 -11.74 6.41
CA ARG A 265 11.47 -11.31 5.09
C ARG A 265 12.88 -11.83 4.84
N ARG A 266 13.05 -12.53 3.72
CA ARG A 266 14.37 -12.89 3.17
C ARG A 266 14.24 -13.32 1.71
N LEU A 267 15.28 -13.10 0.94
CA LEU A 267 15.39 -13.70 -0.39
C LEU A 267 15.79 -15.18 -0.26
N PRO A 268 15.41 -16.05 -1.21
CA PRO A 268 15.88 -17.43 -1.24
C PRO A 268 17.43 -17.49 -1.15
N GLY A 269 17.94 -18.27 -0.17
CA GLY A 269 19.38 -18.38 0.10
C GLY A 269 19.96 -17.27 0.99
N GLY A 270 19.17 -16.31 1.42
CA GLY A 270 19.56 -15.27 2.39
C GLY A 270 19.44 -15.78 3.83
N GLU A 271 20.23 -15.20 4.74
CA GLU A 271 20.10 -15.44 6.18
C GLU A 271 18.82 -14.79 6.72
N PRO A 272 18.17 -15.39 7.73
CA PRO A 272 17.05 -14.77 8.44
C PRO A 272 17.51 -13.48 9.12
N MET A 273 16.79 -12.38 8.89
CA MET A 273 17.01 -11.10 9.54
C MET A 273 15.66 -10.41 9.74
N SER A 274 15.40 -9.89 10.92
CA SER A 274 14.19 -9.14 11.17
C SER A 274 14.19 -7.83 10.34
N LEU A 275 13.01 -7.30 10.05
CA LEU A 275 12.89 -6.02 9.34
C LEU A 275 13.58 -4.88 10.09
N VAL A 276 13.54 -4.91 11.41
CA VAL A 276 14.19 -3.91 12.26
C VAL A 276 15.71 -3.99 12.10
N GLU A 277 16.29 -5.19 12.20
CA GLU A 277 17.74 -5.41 12.03
C GLU A 277 18.22 -5.03 10.62
N GLU A 278 17.51 -5.48 9.58
CA GLU A 278 17.77 -5.09 8.18
C GLU A 278 17.78 -3.57 8.02
N THR A 279 16.78 -2.90 8.61
CA THR A 279 16.65 -1.46 8.50
C THR A 279 17.76 -0.73 9.22
N ILE A 280 18.11 -1.15 10.45
CA ILE A 280 19.21 -0.57 11.22
C ILE A 280 20.55 -0.77 10.48
N ALA A 281 20.80 -1.95 9.94
CA ALA A 281 22.01 -2.25 9.16
C ALA A 281 22.13 -1.41 7.88
N ALA A 282 21.00 -0.98 7.31
CA ALA A 282 20.95 -0.13 6.12
C ALA A 282 21.16 1.38 6.43
N ILE A 283 21.11 1.81 7.70
CA ILE A 283 21.34 3.20 8.07
C ILE A 283 22.83 3.51 7.92
N THR A 284 23.14 4.46 7.05
CA THR A 284 24.50 4.97 6.85
C THR A 284 24.69 6.33 7.52
N PRO A 285 25.90 6.69 7.97
CA PRO A 285 26.18 8.04 8.43
C PRO A 285 25.85 9.11 7.39
N VAL A 286 25.69 10.34 7.83
CA VAL A 286 25.53 11.49 6.94
C VAL A 286 26.75 11.60 6.03
N ASP A 287 26.55 12.09 4.80
CA ASP A 287 27.60 12.27 3.82
C ASP A 287 28.37 13.56 4.12
N GLU A 288 29.56 13.42 4.70
CA GLU A 288 30.40 14.55 5.10
C GLU A 288 31.01 15.29 3.89
N GLU A 289 31.20 14.61 2.75
CA GLU A 289 31.68 15.25 1.52
C GLU A 289 30.60 16.17 0.95
N ALA A 290 29.37 15.69 0.87
CA ALA A 290 28.22 16.49 0.43
C ALA A 290 27.97 17.68 1.38
N ARG A 291 28.13 17.49 2.71
CA ARG A 291 28.04 18.58 3.69
C ARG A 291 29.12 19.66 3.47
N ALA A 292 30.37 19.22 3.31
CA ALA A 292 31.48 20.14 3.08
C ALA A 292 31.31 20.91 1.76
N ALA A 293 30.87 20.22 0.69
CA ALA A 293 30.57 20.84 -0.60
C ALA A 293 29.44 21.88 -0.47
N ALA A 294 28.37 21.57 0.28
CA ALA A 294 27.27 22.51 0.50
C ALA A 294 27.69 23.73 1.30
N LEU A 295 28.51 23.55 2.35
CA LEU A 295 29.07 24.64 3.12
C LEU A 295 29.97 25.53 2.26
N GLY A 296 30.85 24.94 1.46
CA GLY A 296 31.68 25.69 0.50
C GLY A 296 30.84 26.48 -0.52
N ARG A 297 29.77 25.86 -1.02
CA ARG A 297 28.83 26.51 -1.93
C ARG A 297 28.16 27.75 -1.33
N GLN A 298 27.80 27.73 -0.01
CA GLN A 298 27.23 28.90 0.68
C GLN A 298 28.12 30.12 0.57
N GLY A 299 29.46 29.95 0.66
CA GLY A 299 30.43 31.01 0.48
C GLY A 299 30.58 31.55 -0.95
N LEU A 300 30.13 30.80 -1.97
CA LEU A 300 30.21 31.19 -3.38
C LEU A 300 28.93 31.84 -3.91
N LEU A 301 27.83 31.79 -3.15
CA LEU A 301 26.57 32.40 -3.55
C LEU A 301 26.65 33.93 -3.46
N THR A 302 26.01 34.61 -4.42
CA THR A 302 25.93 36.07 -4.44
C THR A 302 24.94 36.57 -3.38
N LYS A 303 25.38 36.55 -2.12
CA LYS A 303 24.65 37.02 -0.93
C LYS A 303 25.61 37.41 0.16
N PRO A 304 25.24 38.29 1.11
CA PRO A 304 26.03 38.50 2.34
C PRO A 304 26.15 37.19 3.13
N ALA A 305 27.29 36.94 3.75
CA ALA A 305 27.50 35.76 4.61
C ALA A 305 26.48 35.73 5.74
N GLY A 306 25.80 34.58 5.94
CA GLY A 306 24.82 34.39 7.01
C GLY A 306 23.45 35.07 6.76
N SER A 307 23.22 35.70 5.58
CA SER A 307 21.99 36.46 5.32
C SER A 307 20.72 35.62 5.29
N LEU A 308 20.85 34.31 5.07
CA LEU A 308 19.71 33.37 5.06
C LEU A 308 19.50 32.69 6.42
N GLY A 309 20.37 32.96 7.42
CA GLY A 309 20.25 32.42 8.78
C GLY A 309 20.19 30.87 8.76
N GLU A 310 19.27 30.30 9.50
CA GLU A 310 19.06 28.84 9.63
C GLU A 310 18.86 28.10 8.31
N LEU A 311 18.40 28.78 7.25
CA LEU A 311 18.23 28.15 5.94
C LEU A 311 19.57 27.69 5.34
N GLU A 312 20.69 28.35 5.69
CA GLU A 312 22.03 27.93 5.27
C GLU A 312 22.39 26.59 5.92
N ASP A 313 22.17 26.45 7.23
CA ASP A 313 22.42 25.21 7.98
C ASP A 313 21.48 24.08 7.56
N ILE A 314 20.21 24.39 7.33
CA ILE A 314 19.23 23.40 6.82
C ILE A 314 19.70 22.85 5.47
N SER A 315 20.17 23.71 4.55
CA SER A 315 20.64 23.26 3.24
C SER A 315 21.87 22.34 3.35
N VAL A 316 22.78 22.63 4.29
CA VAL A 316 23.96 21.80 4.57
C VAL A 316 23.55 20.44 5.17
N ARG A 317 22.60 20.44 6.10
CA ARG A 317 22.05 19.18 6.67
C ARG A 317 21.37 18.33 5.61
N LEU A 318 20.54 18.93 4.77
CA LEU A 318 19.87 18.22 3.66
C LEU A 318 20.89 17.62 2.68
N ALA A 319 21.98 18.34 2.36
CA ALA A 319 23.04 17.79 1.52
C ALA A 319 23.69 16.55 2.15
N GLY A 320 24.00 16.58 3.45
CA GLY A 320 24.53 15.43 4.17
C GLY A 320 23.57 14.24 4.24
N ILE A 321 22.28 14.49 4.47
CA ILE A 321 21.26 13.44 4.50
C ILE A 321 21.11 12.80 3.11
N THR A 322 20.99 13.60 2.05
CA THR A 322 20.72 13.12 0.69
C THR A 322 21.95 12.64 -0.06
N GLY A 323 23.17 13.00 0.41
CA GLY A 323 24.43 12.72 -0.29
C GLY A 323 24.59 13.55 -1.57
N GLN A 324 23.95 14.71 -1.69
CA GLN A 324 23.93 15.53 -2.92
C GLN A 324 24.19 17.00 -2.60
N CYS A 325 25.01 17.66 -3.44
CA CYS A 325 25.23 19.10 -3.39
C CYS A 325 25.07 19.72 -4.80
N PRO A 326 24.12 20.68 -5.00
CA PRO A 326 23.12 21.14 -4.03
C PRO A 326 22.12 20.04 -3.68
N PRO A 327 21.53 20.06 -2.47
CA PRO A 327 20.51 19.08 -2.12
C PRO A 327 19.28 19.26 -3.00
N PRO A 328 18.55 18.16 -3.29
CA PRO A 328 17.27 18.26 -3.99
C PRO A 328 16.26 19.02 -3.12
N VAL A 329 15.33 19.72 -3.79
CA VAL A 329 14.18 20.31 -3.09
C VAL A 329 13.40 19.17 -2.42
N PRO A 330 13.09 19.25 -1.10
CA PRO A 330 12.43 18.18 -0.35
C PRO A 330 10.91 18.13 -0.63
N GLU A 331 10.55 18.00 -1.90
CA GLU A 331 9.16 17.90 -2.40
C GLU A 331 9.04 16.75 -3.39
N PRO A 332 7.89 16.07 -3.42
CA PRO A 332 6.73 16.21 -2.53
C PRO A 332 7.02 15.77 -1.09
N ALA A 333 6.21 16.27 -0.15
CA ALA A 333 6.29 15.93 1.26
C ALA A 333 5.05 15.15 1.71
N ALA A 334 5.23 14.23 2.68
CA ALA A 334 4.14 13.48 3.29
C ALA A 334 4.18 13.58 4.81
N LEU A 335 3.03 13.93 5.40
CA LEU A 335 2.79 13.87 6.83
C LEU A 335 2.11 12.55 7.15
N ALA A 336 2.72 11.73 8.01
CA ALA A 336 2.12 10.50 8.53
C ALA A 336 1.65 10.72 9.97
N VAL A 337 0.34 10.68 10.18
CA VAL A 337 -0.30 10.80 11.51
C VAL A 337 -0.59 9.40 12.01
N PHE A 338 0.18 8.94 12.99
CA PHE A 338 0.02 7.63 13.62
C PHE A 338 -1.05 7.71 14.69
N ALA A 339 -2.09 6.86 14.60
CA ALA A 339 -3.24 6.90 15.48
C ALA A 339 -3.39 5.63 16.31
N GLY A 340 -3.58 5.78 17.63
CA GLY A 340 -3.79 4.68 18.55
C GLY A 340 -4.53 5.09 19.82
N ASP A 341 -5.24 4.15 20.43
CA ASP A 341 -5.90 4.30 21.73
C ASP A 341 -5.09 3.62 22.83
N HIS A 342 -5.27 4.10 24.06
CA HIS A 342 -4.46 3.69 25.21
C HIS A 342 -5.31 3.16 26.36
N GLY A 343 -4.93 2.01 26.93
CA GLY A 343 -5.58 1.47 28.12
C GLY A 343 -5.45 2.32 29.38
N VAL A 344 -4.40 3.16 29.45
CA VAL A 344 -4.22 4.13 30.54
C VAL A 344 -5.34 5.18 30.61
N TYR A 345 -6.15 5.30 29.57
CA TYR A 345 -7.37 6.10 29.55
C TYR A 345 -8.28 5.76 30.73
N ASP A 346 -8.41 4.49 31.10
CA ASP A 346 -9.24 4.01 32.18
C ASP A 346 -8.78 4.51 33.56
N GLN A 347 -7.57 5.07 33.66
CA GLN A 347 -7.05 5.74 34.86
C GLN A 347 -7.58 7.17 35.04
N GLY A 348 -8.43 7.69 34.14
CA GLY A 348 -9.01 9.02 34.26
C GLY A 348 -8.03 10.17 34.07
N VAL A 349 -7.06 10.01 33.18
CA VAL A 349 -6.00 11.02 32.89
C VAL A 349 -6.42 12.12 31.91
N THR A 350 -7.65 12.04 31.40
CA THR A 350 -8.25 13.03 30.48
C THR A 350 -9.76 13.10 30.70
N PRO A 351 -10.38 14.28 30.55
CA PRO A 351 -11.84 14.44 30.69
C PRO A 351 -12.61 14.07 29.40
N TRP A 352 -11.92 13.85 28.30
CA TRP A 352 -12.55 13.63 27.00
C TRP A 352 -12.91 12.15 26.77
N PRO A 353 -14.04 11.85 26.10
CA PRO A 353 -14.43 10.48 25.80
C PRO A 353 -13.51 9.85 24.74
N GLN A 354 -13.27 8.56 24.82
CA GLN A 354 -12.29 7.84 23.98
C GLN A 354 -12.66 7.85 22.49
N GLU A 355 -13.94 7.93 22.16
CA GLU A 355 -14.47 8.02 20.79
C GLU A 355 -13.93 9.23 20.01
N VAL A 356 -13.40 10.23 20.70
CA VAL A 356 -12.78 11.41 20.08
C VAL A 356 -11.56 11.00 19.23
N THR A 357 -10.82 9.94 19.57
CA THR A 357 -9.72 9.44 18.72
C THR A 357 -10.23 9.14 17.31
N MET A 358 -11.25 8.32 17.19
CA MET A 358 -11.84 7.97 15.89
C MET A 358 -12.44 9.19 15.17
N GLN A 359 -13.13 10.05 15.89
CA GLN A 359 -13.70 11.28 15.32
C GLN A 359 -12.62 12.20 14.74
N MET A 360 -11.48 12.32 15.44
CA MET A 360 -10.35 13.11 14.96
C MET A 360 -9.65 12.46 13.76
N VAL A 361 -9.51 11.12 13.74
CA VAL A 361 -9.03 10.40 12.55
C VAL A 361 -9.87 10.74 11.33
N LEU A 362 -11.20 10.65 11.46
CA LEU A 362 -12.12 10.99 10.37
C LEU A 362 -12.02 12.48 9.98
N ASN A 363 -11.86 13.38 10.96
CA ASN A 363 -11.69 14.81 10.69
C ASN A 363 -10.39 15.14 9.96
N VAL A 364 -9.28 14.46 10.31
CA VAL A 364 -7.99 14.59 9.58
C VAL A 364 -8.15 14.12 8.14
N LEU A 365 -8.74 12.95 7.92
CA LEU A 365 -8.98 12.38 6.59
C LEU A 365 -9.93 13.25 5.74
N ALA A 366 -10.94 13.83 6.37
CA ALA A 366 -11.85 14.79 5.70
C ALA A 366 -11.21 16.16 5.40
N GLY A 367 -9.97 16.39 5.87
CA GLY A 367 -9.25 17.65 5.63
C GLY A 367 -9.67 18.82 6.54
N GLY A 368 -10.45 18.57 7.60
CA GLY A 368 -10.98 19.59 8.51
C GLY A 368 -10.05 19.93 9.68
N ALA A 369 -9.12 19.05 10.03
CA ALA A 369 -8.17 19.31 11.11
C ALA A 369 -7.15 20.39 10.74
N MET A 370 -6.62 21.11 11.75
CA MET A 370 -5.59 22.13 11.55
C MET A 370 -4.37 21.56 10.80
N THR A 371 -3.93 20.37 11.17
CA THR A 371 -2.84 19.62 10.50
C THR A 371 -3.10 19.47 9.00
N SER A 372 -4.31 19.07 8.60
CA SER A 372 -4.68 18.91 7.20
C SER A 372 -4.73 20.24 6.44
N VAL A 373 -5.18 21.31 7.13
CA VAL A 373 -5.23 22.68 6.56
C VAL A 373 -3.81 23.21 6.31
N LEU A 374 -2.92 23.04 7.28
CA LEU A 374 -1.51 23.48 7.17
C LEU A 374 -0.77 22.66 6.11
N ALA A 375 -0.94 21.33 6.10
CA ALA A 375 -0.35 20.46 5.08
C ALA A 375 -0.77 20.88 3.67
N ARG A 376 -2.06 21.14 3.46
CA ARG A 376 -2.57 21.66 2.19
C ARG A 376 -1.93 23.01 1.81
N GLY A 377 -1.73 23.90 2.78
CA GLY A 377 -1.10 25.21 2.57
C GLY A 377 0.34 25.13 2.05
N VAL A 378 1.08 24.09 2.44
CA VAL A 378 2.46 23.84 1.98
C VAL A 378 2.55 22.77 0.89
N GLY A 379 1.43 22.22 0.45
CA GLY A 379 1.40 21.21 -0.60
C GLY A 379 1.91 19.82 -0.17
N ALA A 380 1.83 19.50 1.12
CA ALA A 380 2.13 18.17 1.65
C ALA A 380 0.88 17.28 1.61
N GLU A 381 1.06 16.00 1.33
CA GLU A 381 0.00 15.00 1.49
C GLU A 381 -0.12 14.56 2.96
N VAL A 382 -1.30 14.11 3.36
CA VAL A 382 -1.57 13.62 4.72
C VAL A 382 -2.02 12.17 4.63
N ALA A 383 -1.30 11.30 5.32
CA ALA A 383 -1.69 9.92 5.55
C ALA A 383 -2.01 9.71 7.04
N VAL A 384 -3.13 9.06 7.35
CA VAL A 384 -3.42 8.60 8.71
C VAL A 384 -3.13 7.12 8.80
N VAL A 385 -2.31 6.73 9.77
CA VAL A 385 -1.89 5.34 10.00
C VAL A 385 -2.64 4.81 11.22
N ASP A 386 -3.62 3.96 11.02
CA ASP A 386 -4.33 3.30 12.12
C ASP A 386 -3.47 2.18 12.70
N MET A 387 -2.82 2.47 13.83
CA MET A 387 -1.99 1.52 14.58
C MET A 387 -2.76 0.79 15.66
N GLY A 388 -3.86 1.38 16.15
CA GLY A 388 -4.58 0.80 17.28
C GLY A 388 -5.80 1.60 17.74
N VAL A 389 -6.52 2.24 16.83
CA VAL A 389 -7.81 2.86 17.16
C VAL A 389 -8.80 1.78 17.59
N LYS A 390 -9.52 1.95 18.70
CA LYS A 390 -10.48 0.96 19.22
C LYS A 390 -11.61 0.68 18.23
N GLY A 391 -12.11 1.72 17.55
CA GLY A 391 -13.14 1.60 16.53
C GLY A 391 -12.62 1.07 15.19
N ASP A 392 -13.54 0.68 14.33
CA ASP A 392 -13.24 0.33 12.94
C ASP A 392 -13.35 1.59 12.08
N VAL A 393 -12.22 2.11 11.62
CA VAL A 393 -12.18 3.27 10.73
C VAL A 393 -12.57 2.79 9.33
N PRO A 394 -13.62 3.39 8.69
CA PRO A 394 -13.99 3.02 7.33
C PRO A 394 -12.85 3.26 6.33
N GLU A 395 -12.70 2.33 5.38
CA GLU A 395 -11.72 2.47 4.30
C GLU A 395 -12.00 3.73 3.48
N GLN A 396 -11.00 4.56 3.31
CA GLN A 396 -11.07 5.78 2.52
C GLN A 396 -9.67 6.25 2.10
N PRO A 397 -9.56 7.11 1.08
CA PRO A 397 -8.28 7.66 0.64
C PRO A 397 -7.53 8.34 1.80
N GLY A 398 -6.22 8.11 1.88
CA GLY A 398 -5.36 8.66 2.94
C GLY A 398 -5.30 7.82 4.21
N LEU A 399 -6.12 6.78 4.36
CA LEU A 399 -6.04 5.84 5.48
C LEU A 399 -5.11 4.67 5.15
N MET A 400 -4.12 4.44 6.01
CA MET A 400 -3.23 3.27 6.01
C MET A 400 -3.56 2.40 7.22
N VAL A 401 -4.24 1.26 7.01
CA VAL A 401 -4.56 0.34 8.10
C VAL A 401 -3.34 -0.50 8.44
N ARG A 402 -2.80 -0.30 9.66
CA ARG A 402 -1.66 -1.03 10.24
C ARG A 402 -1.96 -1.46 11.68
N LYS A 403 -3.23 -1.75 11.95
CA LYS A 403 -3.76 -2.01 13.29
C LYS A 403 -3.11 -3.23 13.94
N ILE A 404 -2.38 -3.02 15.04
CA ILE A 404 -1.75 -4.05 15.85
C ILE A 404 -2.78 -4.69 16.79
N ALA A 405 -3.54 -3.84 17.51
CA ALA A 405 -4.65 -4.26 18.36
C ALA A 405 -5.64 -3.10 18.52
N ARG A 406 -6.75 -3.31 19.22
CA ARG A 406 -7.75 -2.28 19.54
C ARG A 406 -7.37 -1.50 20.81
N GLY A 407 -6.32 -0.69 20.71
CA GLY A 407 -5.71 0.04 21.82
C GLY A 407 -4.70 -0.82 22.62
N THR A 408 -3.85 -0.14 23.38
CA THR A 408 -2.90 -0.80 24.30
C THR A 408 -3.60 -1.29 25.58
N ALA A 409 -2.91 -2.12 26.37
CA ALA A 409 -3.30 -2.40 27.74
C ALA A 409 -3.01 -1.21 28.66
N ASP A 410 -3.54 -1.26 29.92
CA ASP A 410 -3.24 -0.26 30.94
C ASP A 410 -1.82 -0.45 31.51
N MET A 411 -0.93 0.44 31.13
CA MET A 411 0.48 0.43 31.53
C MET A 411 0.72 0.56 33.03
N THR A 412 -0.27 0.90 33.83
CA THR A 412 -0.14 0.93 35.30
C THR A 412 -0.28 -0.44 35.92
N GLN A 413 -0.77 -1.44 35.19
CA GLN A 413 -1.06 -2.78 35.68
C GLN A 413 -0.24 -3.85 34.95
N THR A 414 -0.18 -3.75 33.62
CA THR A 414 0.55 -4.68 32.76
C THR A 414 1.34 -3.87 31.72
N PRO A 415 2.32 -4.45 31.03
CA PRO A 415 2.93 -3.77 29.89
C PRO A 415 1.86 -3.29 28.91
N ALA A 416 2.03 -2.09 28.36
CA ALA A 416 1.09 -1.48 27.39
C ALA A 416 0.90 -2.36 26.15
N MET A 417 1.94 -3.06 25.72
CA MET A 417 1.93 -4.01 24.61
C MET A 417 2.90 -5.17 24.89
N THR A 418 2.69 -6.30 24.25
CA THR A 418 3.67 -7.41 24.30
C THR A 418 4.93 -7.01 23.50
N ALA A 419 6.05 -7.70 23.74
CA ALA A 419 7.27 -7.49 22.95
C ALA A 419 7.04 -7.73 21.45
N GLU A 420 6.25 -8.75 21.11
CA GLU A 420 5.85 -9.06 19.74
C GLU A 420 5.01 -7.94 19.12
N GLN A 421 4.02 -7.42 19.84
CA GLN A 421 3.21 -6.28 19.39
C GLN A 421 4.06 -5.01 19.17
N CYS A 422 5.02 -4.77 20.06
CA CYS A 422 5.96 -3.66 19.93
C CYS A 422 6.81 -3.80 18.67
N THR A 423 7.39 -4.97 18.43
CA THR A 423 8.17 -5.26 17.22
C THR A 423 7.33 -5.07 15.96
N HIS A 424 6.13 -5.64 15.90
CA HIS A 424 5.22 -5.48 14.76
C HIS A 424 4.81 -4.02 14.53
N ALA A 425 4.64 -3.23 15.60
CA ALA A 425 4.34 -1.81 15.47
C ALA A 425 5.53 -1.02 14.90
N VAL A 426 6.76 -1.32 15.32
CA VAL A 426 7.99 -0.73 14.74
C VAL A 426 8.10 -1.12 13.26
N GLU A 427 7.91 -2.39 12.94
CA GLU A 427 7.96 -2.88 11.55
C GLU A 427 6.90 -2.24 10.66
N ALA A 428 5.68 -2.05 11.17
CA ALA A 428 4.63 -1.32 10.46
C ALA A 428 5.04 0.13 10.16
N GLY A 429 5.71 0.80 11.10
CA GLY A 429 6.25 2.14 10.88
C GLY A 429 7.33 2.19 9.80
N ILE A 430 8.24 1.21 9.78
CA ILE A 430 9.25 1.07 8.72
C ILE A 430 8.57 0.92 7.35
N ASP A 431 7.55 0.07 7.26
CA ASP A 431 6.82 -0.15 6.02
C ASP A 431 6.08 1.11 5.54
N VAL A 432 5.49 1.88 6.45
CA VAL A 432 4.86 3.17 6.11
C VAL A 432 5.88 4.14 5.52
N ALA A 433 7.08 4.26 6.11
CA ALA A 433 8.15 5.09 5.55
C ALA A 433 8.57 4.61 4.15
N ARG A 434 8.76 3.30 3.98
CA ARG A 434 9.09 2.67 2.69
C ARG A 434 8.03 2.94 1.63
N ASP A 435 6.75 2.82 1.99
CA ASP A 435 5.63 3.03 1.08
C ASP A 435 5.56 4.51 0.64
N LEU A 436 5.63 5.46 1.57
CA LEU A 436 5.57 6.89 1.24
C LEU A 436 6.77 7.36 0.41
N VAL A 437 7.98 6.86 0.70
CA VAL A 437 9.17 7.18 -0.11
C VAL A 437 9.10 6.51 -1.48
N ALA A 438 8.60 5.28 -1.59
CA ALA A 438 8.38 4.60 -2.86
C ALA A 438 7.36 5.34 -3.74
N GLN A 439 6.38 6.00 -3.14
CA GLN A 439 5.45 6.90 -3.84
C GLN A 439 6.09 8.23 -4.28
N GLY A 440 7.39 8.42 -4.07
CA GLY A 440 8.16 9.56 -4.55
C GLY A 440 8.27 10.73 -3.57
N ASN A 441 7.82 10.59 -2.32
CA ASN A 441 8.02 11.60 -1.30
C ASN A 441 9.51 11.75 -0.96
N ARG A 442 9.94 12.99 -0.80
CA ARG A 442 11.35 13.37 -0.52
C ARG A 442 11.54 14.03 0.83
N LEU A 443 10.45 14.25 1.54
CA LEU A 443 10.39 14.76 2.91
C LEU A 443 9.25 14.05 3.62
N LEU A 444 9.51 13.59 4.84
CA LEU A 444 8.50 13.01 5.71
C LEU A 444 8.29 13.90 6.93
N LEU A 445 7.08 13.89 7.46
CA LEU A 445 6.73 14.58 8.71
C LEU A 445 6.06 13.57 9.64
N THR A 446 6.35 13.66 10.92
CA THR A 446 5.70 12.84 11.93
C THR A 446 4.47 13.55 12.50
N GLY A 447 3.51 12.79 12.98
CA GLY A 447 2.38 13.24 13.77
C GLY A 447 1.82 12.06 14.56
N ASP A 448 1.25 12.33 15.72
CA ASP A 448 0.59 11.36 16.56
C ASP A 448 -0.82 11.80 16.92
N LEU A 449 -1.69 10.83 17.16
CA LEU A 449 -3.09 11.08 17.50
C LEU A 449 -3.64 9.96 18.38
N GLY A 450 -4.17 10.32 19.55
CA GLY A 450 -4.82 9.37 20.45
C GLY A 450 -5.24 10.01 21.76
N LEU A 451 -6.44 9.67 22.24
CA LEU A 451 -6.83 10.13 23.56
C LEU A 451 -5.93 9.53 24.63
N ALA A 452 -5.49 10.39 25.56
CA ALA A 452 -4.54 10.07 26.62
C ALA A 452 -3.08 9.80 26.16
N ASN A 453 -2.73 9.94 24.86
CA ASN A 453 -1.39 9.69 24.31
C ASN A 453 -0.26 10.43 25.06
N THR A 454 -0.52 11.65 25.56
CA THR A 454 0.47 12.43 26.31
C THR A 454 0.85 11.81 27.67
N THR A 455 0.12 10.80 28.15
CA THR A 455 0.45 10.05 29.37
C THR A 455 1.56 9.02 29.10
N PRO A 456 1.44 8.11 28.12
CA PRO A 456 2.55 7.25 27.71
C PRO A 456 3.73 8.04 27.15
N SER A 457 3.54 9.18 26.44
CA SER A 457 4.65 10.04 26.02
C SER A 457 5.46 10.53 27.22
N ALA A 458 4.80 11.04 28.27
CA ALA A 458 5.48 11.46 29.51
C ALA A 458 6.19 10.29 30.22
N ALA A 459 5.56 9.09 30.21
CA ALA A 459 6.17 7.90 30.80
C ALA A 459 7.44 7.46 30.03
N LEU A 460 7.41 7.51 28.69
CA LEU A 460 8.58 7.24 27.86
C LEU A 460 9.70 8.27 28.12
N VAL A 461 9.38 9.56 28.17
CA VAL A 461 10.37 10.62 28.47
C VAL A 461 10.97 10.39 29.86
N ALA A 462 10.17 10.10 30.89
CA ALA A 462 10.68 9.78 32.23
C ALA A 462 11.60 8.55 32.21
N ALA A 463 11.19 7.46 31.54
CA ALA A 463 11.96 6.23 31.44
C ALA A 463 13.30 6.43 30.72
N MET A 464 13.31 7.14 29.59
CA MET A 464 14.49 7.33 28.76
C MET A 464 15.48 8.35 29.32
N THR A 465 15.00 9.34 30.08
CA THR A 465 15.85 10.42 30.60
C THR A 465 16.17 10.28 32.08
N GLY A 466 15.47 9.38 32.79
CA GLY A 466 15.58 9.26 34.26
C GLY A 466 15.00 10.46 35.03
N ARG A 467 14.31 11.40 34.34
CA ARG A 467 13.72 12.57 34.99
C ARG A 467 12.45 12.20 35.77
N PRO A 468 12.21 12.86 36.91
CA PRO A 468 10.96 12.65 37.66
C PRO A 468 9.71 12.91 36.82
N ALA A 469 8.66 12.11 37.01
CA ALA A 469 7.38 12.26 36.30
C ALA A 469 6.81 13.68 36.40
N ALA A 470 7.02 14.38 37.54
CA ALA A 470 6.56 15.75 37.75
C ALA A 470 7.18 16.78 36.80
N GLU A 471 8.38 16.50 36.28
CA GLU A 471 9.08 17.39 35.36
C GLU A 471 8.70 17.19 33.89
N VAL A 472 8.19 16.01 33.54
CA VAL A 472 7.92 15.61 32.17
C VAL A 472 6.44 15.47 31.84
N THR A 473 5.56 15.51 32.87
CA THR A 473 4.11 15.39 32.67
C THR A 473 3.49 16.75 32.37
N GLY A 474 2.94 16.90 31.16
CA GLY A 474 2.24 18.10 30.74
C GLY A 474 0.72 18.01 30.88
N ARG A 475 0.04 19.15 30.65
CA ARG A 475 -1.43 19.27 30.72
C ARG A 475 -2.16 18.64 29.55
N GLY A 476 -1.46 18.28 28.48
CA GLY A 476 -2.08 17.76 27.27
C GLY A 476 -3.17 18.71 26.75
N THR A 477 -4.41 18.22 26.67
CA THR A 477 -5.57 18.97 26.14
C THR A 477 -6.19 19.96 27.14
N GLY A 478 -5.42 20.47 28.09
CA GLY A 478 -5.85 21.57 28.97
C GLY A 478 -6.51 21.13 30.28
N ILE A 479 -6.02 20.07 30.91
CA ILE A 479 -6.50 19.59 32.22
C ILE A 479 -6.15 20.58 33.35
N ASP A 480 -6.96 20.57 34.42
CA ASP A 480 -6.75 21.38 35.62
C ASP A 480 -5.59 20.85 36.50
N ASP A 481 -5.28 21.56 37.60
CA ASP A 481 -4.17 21.21 38.48
C ASP A 481 -4.38 19.89 39.23
N ALA A 482 -5.64 19.55 39.58
CA ALA A 482 -5.96 18.31 40.27
C ALA A 482 -5.76 17.10 39.35
N MET A 483 -6.22 17.19 38.11
CA MET A 483 -6.03 16.14 37.11
C MET A 483 -4.58 16.05 36.66
N LEU A 484 -3.82 17.16 36.59
CA LEU A 484 -2.38 17.14 36.32
C LEU A 484 -1.62 16.39 37.41
N ALA A 485 -1.94 16.64 38.69
CA ALA A 485 -1.33 15.91 39.81
C ALA A 485 -1.65 14.42 39.71
N HIS A 486 -2.90 14.05 39.47
CA HIS A 486 -3.32 12.67 39.27
C HIS A 486 -2.59 12.01 38.07
N LYS A 487 -2.54 12.67 36.93
CA LYS A 487 -1.83 12.18 35.75
C LYS A 487 -0.34 11.95 36.02
N THR A 488 0.29 12.85 36.79
CA THR A 488 1.71 12.71 37.20
C THR A 488 1.90 11.47 38.06
N GLU A 489 1.00 11.16 38.98
CA GLU A 489 1.04 9.95 39.79
C GLU A 489 0.87 8.68 38.94
N VAL A 490 -0.01 8.71 37.94
CA VAL A 490 -0.22 7.62 36.98
C VAL A 490 1.06 7.35 36.18
N VAL A 491 1.73 8.40 35.67
CA VAL A 491 3.01 8.30 34.95
C VAL A 491 4.08 7.69 35.85
N ALA A 492 4.25 8.20 37.08
CA ALA A 492 5.24 7.70 38.03
C ALA A 492 5.01 6.21 38.36
N ARG A 493 3.74 5.83 38.60
CA ARG A 493 3.35 4.45 38.88
C ARG A 493 3.68 3.53 37.72
N ALA A 494 3.37 3.92 36.47
CA ALA A 494 3.64 3.12 35.28
C ALA A 494 5.16 2.84 35.13
N VAL A 495 5.99 3.88 35.19
CA VAL A 495 7.46 3.75 35.08
C VAL A 495 8.02 2.87 36.20
N GLN A 496 7.54 3.04 37.44
CA GLN A 496 7.98 2.24 38.59
C GLN A 496 7.56 0.77 38.48
N THR A 497 6.32 0.51 38.06
CA THR A 497 5.77 -0.86 37.94
C THR A 497 6.64 -1.73 37.02
N HIS A 498 7.08 -1.16 35.91
CA HIS A 498 7.84 -1.89 34.90
C HIS A 498 9.34 -1.68 34.97
N ARG A 499 9.82 -0.77 35.84
CA ARG A 499 11.24 -0.38 35.91
C ARG A 499 11.77 0.06 34.53
N ALA A 500 10.91 0.70 33.75
CA ALA A 500 11.26 1.12 32.41
C ALA A 500 12.43 2.12 32.43
N SER A 501 13.45 1.86 31.61
CA SER A 501 14.67 2.68 31.56
C SER A 501 15.29 2.66 30.16
N ALA A 502 16.25 3.56 29.96
CA ALA A 502 17.02 3.65 28.71
C ALA A 502 17.95 2.44 28.48
N ASP A 503 18.20 1.60 29.49
CA ASP A 503 19.05 0.41 29.35
C ASP A 503 18.38 -0.67 28.46
N ASP A 504 17.04 -0.67 28.42
CA ASP A 504 16.25 -1.52 27.52
C ASP A 504 15.18 -0.66 26.82
N PRO A 505 15.55 0.05 25.73
CA PRO A 505 14.65 0.99 25.09
C PRO A 505 13.42 0.34 24.44
N LEU A 506 13.55 -0.87 23.86
CA LEU A 506 12.39 -1.59 23.31
C LEU A 506 11.49 -2.14 24.41
N GLY A 507 12.05 -2.65 25.51
CA GLY A 507 11.29 -3.05 26.66
C GLY A 507 10.55 -1.89 27.32
N ALA A 508 11.19 -0.73 27.44
CA ALA A 508 10.54 0.49 27.94
C ALA A 508 9.39 0.95 27.00
N LEU A 509 9.61 0.92 25.69
CA LEU A 509 8.59 1.23 24.67
C LEU A 509 7.39 0.28 24.77
N ALA A 510 7.66 -1.03 24.93
CA ALA A 510 6.62 -2.03 25.10
C ALA A 510 5.84 -1.84 26.42
N ALA A 511 6.55 -1.49 27.50
CA ALA A 511 5.97 -1.39 28.84
C ALA A 511 5.09 -0.16 29.03
N VAL A 512 5.52 1.01 28.56
CA VAL A 512 4.87 2.29 28.86
C VAL A 512 4.55 3.16 27.62
N GLY A 513 4.82 2.66 26.40
CA GLY A 513 4.54 3.35 25.16
C GLY A 513 3.13 3.15 24.61
N GLY A 514 2.95 3.50 23.35
CA GLY A 514 1.76 3.26 22.54
C GLY A 514 2.12 2.66 21.18
N PHE A 515 1.15 2.10 20.48
CA PHE A 515 1.38 1.55 19.14
C PHE A 515 1.85 2.62 18.16
N GLU A 516 1.30 3.83 18.27
CA GLU A 516 1.72 5.00 17.48
C GLU A 516 3.17 5.41 17.79
N HIS A 517 3.60 5.38 19.06
CA HIS A 517 4.98 5.66 19.42
C HIS A 517 5.95 4.63 18.80
N ALA A 518 5.61 3.34 18.88
CA ALA A 518 6.40 2.29 18.25
C ALA A 518 6.40 2.41 16.72
N GLY A 519 5.26 2.76 16.12
CA GLY A 519 5.15 3.08 14.70
C GLY A 519 6.05 4.25 14.29
N LEU A 520 6.08 5.33 15.07
CA LEU A 520 6.95 6.49 14.84
C LEU A 520 8.44 6.13 14.93
N VAL A 521 8.85 5.29 15.88
CA VAL A 521 10.22 4.76 15.93
C VAL A 521 10.58 4.06 14.63
N GLY A 522 9.73 3.15 14.16
CA GLY A 522 9.93 2.45 12.90
C GLY A 522 9.97 3.38 11.69
N PHE A 523 9.09 4.38 11.68
CA PHE A 523 9.01 5.38 10.61
C PHE A 523 10.32 6.19 10.49
N LEU A 524 10.89 6.58 11.61
CA LEU A 524 12.17 7.29 11.66
C LEU A 524 13.33 6.40 11.20
N LEU A 525 13.39 5.15 11.66
CA LEU A 525 14.40 4.18 11.21
C LEU A 525 14.30 3.92 9.71
N GLY A 526 13.08 3.72 9.19
CA GLY A 526 12.83 3.53 7.76
C GLY A 526 13.24 4.73 6.92
N ALA A 527 12.92 5.94 7.36
CA ALA A 527 13.33 7.18 6.69
C ALA A 527 14.86 7.36 6.68
N ALA A 528 15.54 7.07 7.82
CA ALA A 528 16.99 7.14 7.92
C ALA A 528 17.68 6.15 6.98
N ALA A 529 17.23 4.90 6.92
CA ALA A 529 17.74 3.88 6.00
C ALA A 529 17.57 4.28 4.52
N LEU A 530 16.52 5.05 4.20
CA LEU A 530 16.23 5.56 2.85
C LEU A 530 16.85 6.94 2.57
N ARG A 531 17.65 7.47 3.49
CA ARG A 531 18.27 8.81 3.40
C ARG A 531 17.25 9.91 3.09
N THR A 532 16.06 9.78 3.68
CA THR A 532 14.96 10.72 3.49
C THR A 532 14.86 11.62 4.73
N PRO A 533 14.94 12.96 4.58
CA PRO A 533 14.81 13.86 5.70
C PRO A 533 13.43 13.78 6.36
N VAL A 534 13.41 13.97 7.69
CA VAL A 534 12.17 13.98 8.48
C VAL A 534 12.11 15.28 9.29
N ILE A 535 10.94 15.91 9.29
CA ILE A 535 10.59 16.95 10.26
C ILE A 535 9.83 16.28 11.39
N LEU A 536 10.32 16.43 12.62
CA LEU A 536 9.72 15.87 13.81
C LEU A 536 8.63 16.81 14.32
N ASP A 537 7.43 16.30 14.45
CA ASP A 537 6.29 16.95 15.12
C ASP A 537 5.49 15.87 15.86
N GLY A 538 4.84 16.26 16.95
CA GLY A 538 4.10 15.36 17.83
C GLY A 538 4.35 15.69 19.30
N VAL A 539 3.97 14.80 20.20
CA VAL A 539 4.12 14.97 21.67
C VAL A 539 5.45 14.42 22.15
#